data_21b99d7e4e90b3803d137f8378a973a7
#
_entry.id   21b99d7e4e90b3803d137f8378a973a7
#
_cell.length_a   1.000
_cell.length_b   1.000
_cell.length_c   1.000
_cell.angle_alpha   90.00
_cell.angle_beta   90.00
_cell.angle_gamma   90.00
#
_symmetry.space_group_name_H-M   'P 1'
#
loop_
_entity.id
_entity.type
_entity.pdbx_description
1 polymer ?
#
loop_
_entity_poly.entity_id
_entity_poly.type
_entity_poly.pdbx_seq_one_letter_code
_entity_poly.pdbx_strand_id
1 'polypeptide(L)'
;MSITRYELTIRLRTASPLHSGGIDEFVDRTRSKEERKSVPRRFVRDGHGHPIITGRSVKGAVWAACRRYVKDHGDAGLTLADLDFLQGLAEDNRAGALTFRSIDLNKVAERERKPKKDQAAKDPLITRTGIAVDRYWGTAGDTALFQHEYVPAGKSLELVITAQVGTLDGAGDPSASTGNAPSESAHKLKDPEATVERLFALIVALFAQERIAFGGRRSAGWGRVRLDEAKSSTSGPPTLGRPWTLVKTPLASKNDLLDWLATSDKQRSPLEPANIAASGLTRITITWDSPTGILVAETPSEDDGNEQQNNGNETVPTNPLRSGPGETDPLVLPGSSVRGALRSRASRIARTVLAARRPDQMSNWQNWDVHKQLAHDPTLVRDLFGSTKHRGALTVLDTVASSDGTGRKVTHNAGDRWTGGVAEGALYSEMVYDNAKWNDIVLELDADALPGSDDRRKAAWCLLGLVIAELSTGTLPLGSRGTRGMGQVSVSAVRVETGNSLIPGWSLTAKADDSESLARGILAELREIDIAANPNAGEGWEGWSSYLDDRTPNAAKKTEEAAHV
;
A
#
# COMPACT_ATOMS: atom_id res chain seq x y z
N MET A 1 15.87 41.40 10.81
CA MET A 1 15.20 40.12 10.51
C MET A 1 15.41 39.77 9.06
N SER A 2 16.13 38.73 8.75
CA SER A 2 16.20 38.18 7.37
C SER A 2 15.39 36.86 7.37
N ILE A 3 14.38 36.79 6.51
CA ILE A 3 13.57 35.61 6.31
C ILE A 3 13.88 35.08 4.92
N THR A 4 14.19 33.80 4.82
CA THR A 4 14.34 33.12 3.53
C THR A 4 13.13 32.22 3.30
N ARG A 5 12.48 32.41 2.17
CA ARG A 5 11.37 31.58 1.70
C ARG A 5 11.86 30.55 0.69
N TYR A 6 11.43 29.35 0.88
CA TYR A 6 11.69 28.22 -0.01
C TYR A 6 10.39 27.72 -0.61
N GLU A 7 10.41 27.33 -1.88
CA GLU A 7 9.32 26.62 -2.54
C GLU A 7 9.90 25.44 -3.32
N LEU A 8 9.62 24.24 -2.88
CA LEU A 8 9.98 22.99 -3.55
C LEU A 8 8.74 22.45 -4.27
N THR A 9 8.84 22.33 -5.59
CA THR A 9 7.82 21.69 -6.42
C THR A 9 8.36 20.37 -6.93
N ILE A 10 7.63 19.26 -6.73
CA ILE A 10 7.99 17.91 -7.17
C ILE A 10 6.89 17.38 -8.08
N ARG A 11 7.26 16.97 -9.29
CA ARG A 11 6.37 16.27 -10.19
C ARG A 11 6.46 14.78 -9.91
N LEU A 12 5.31 14.17 -9.63
CA LEU A 12 5.15 12.77 -9.29
C LEU A 12 4.19 12.12 -10.26
N ARG A 13 4.25 10.80 -10.35
CA ARG A 13 3.29 9.96 -11.06
C ARG A 13 2.84 8.82 -10.14
N THR A 14 1.54 8.53 -10.13
CA THR A 14 1.04 7.35 -9.41
C THR A 14 1.63 6.08 -10.02
N ALA A 15 2.32 5.28 -9.21
CA ALA A 15 2.87 3.99 -9.62
C ALA A 15 1.89 2.84 -9.34
N SER A 16 0.89 3.09 -8.50
CA SER A 16 -0.18 2.15 -8.15
C SER A 16 -1.49 2.89 -7.91
N PRO A 17 -2.64 2.19 -7.82
CA PRO A 17 -3.89 2.80 -7.40
C PRO A 17 -3.72 3.61 -6.11
N LEU A 18 -4.38 4.77 -6.02
CA LEU A 18 -4.28 5.65 -4.87
C LEU A 18 -5.68 5.98 -4.34
N HIS A 19 -5.92 5.73 -3.05
CA HIS A 19 -7.14 6.12 -2.35
C HIS A 19 -6.80 7.00 -1.16
N SER A 20 -7.37 8.19 -1.10
CA SER A 20 -7.31 9.08 0.05
C SER A 20 -8.72 9.27 0.59
N GLY A 21 -9.06 8.55 1.66
CA GLY A 21 -10.36 8.67 2.31
C GLY A 21 -10.46 9.96 3.11
N GLY A 22 -11.63 10.62 3.03
CA GLY A 22 -12.00 11.76 3.85
C GLY A 22 -12.78 11.33 5.11
N ILE A 23 -12.92 12.25 6.05
CA ILE A 23 -13.83 12.12 7.19
C ILE A 23 -15.29 12.33 6.73
N ASP A 24 -15.48 12.83 5.52
CA ASP A 24 -16.75 13.09 4.86
C ASP A 24 -17.47 11.81 4.38
N GLU A 25 -17.44 10.78 5.20
CA GLU A 25 -18.60 9.90 5.22
C GLU A 25 -19.75 10.75 5.72
N PHE A 26 -20.43 11.40 4.80
CA PHE A 26 -21.78 11.89 5.06
C PHE A 26 -22.55 10.65 5.48
N VAL A 27 -22.58 10.42 6.78
CA VAL A 27 -23.40 9.35 7.35
C VAL A 27 -24.82 9.83 7.14
N ASP A 28 -25.36 9.50 5.97
CA ASP A 28 -26.76 9.65 5.71
C ASP A 28 -27.50 8.81 6.76
N ARG A 29 -27.88 9.50 7.85
CA ARG A 29 -28.54 8.88 9.01
C ARG A 29 -29.91 8.34 8.63
N THR A 30 -30.44 8.70 7.47
CA THR A 30 -31.73 8.23 6.95
C THR A 30 -31.61 6.84 6.33
N ARG A 31 -30.42 6.39 5.92
CA ARG A 31 -30.19 5.07 5.34
C ARG A 31 -30.06 4.00 6.41
N SER A 32 -30.61 2.83 6.12
CA SER A 32 -30.44 1.64 6.95
C SER A 32 -28.97 1.24 7.09
N LYS A 33 -28.64 0.44 8.11
CA LYS A 33 -27.27 -0.03 8.34
C LYS A 33 -26.75 -0.89 7.17
N GLU A 34 -27.64 -1.61 6.51
CA GLU A 34 -27.37 -2.42 5.31
C GLU A 34 -27.07 -1.55 4.10
N GLU A 35 -27.86 -0.53 3.84
CA GLU A 35 -27.66 0.41 2.72
C GLU A 35 -26.38 1.22 2.88
N ARG A 36 -25.95 1.54 4.10
CA ARG A 36 -24.65 2.21 4.35
C ARG A 36 -23.45 1.33 4.01
N LYS A 37 -23.58 -0.01 4.11
CA LYS A 37 -22.50 -0.95 3.77
C LYS A 37 -22.25 -1.05 2.27
N SER A 38 -23.25 -0.75 1.44
CA SER A 38 -23.16 -0.79 -0.03
C SER A 38 -22.54 0.48 -0.64
N VAL A 39 -22.41 1.56 0.14
CA VAL A 39 -21.89 2.83 -0.38
C VAL A 39 -20.36 2.77 -0.54
N PRO A 40 -19.83 3.15 -1.71
CA PRO A 40 -18.39 3.24 -1.91
C PRO A 40 -17.73 4.17 -0.90
N ARG A 41 -16.56 3.78 -0.38
CA ARG A 41 -15.72 4.69 0.37
C ARG A 41 -15.20 5.76 -0.58
N ARG A 42 -15.70 6.96 -0.40
CA ARG A 42 -15.42 8.08 -1.29
C ARG A 42 -14.00 8.58 -1.12
N PHE A 43 -13.47 9.10 -2.20
CA PHE A 43 -12.24 9.88 -2.19
C PHE A 43 -12.50 11.25 -1.57
N VAL A 44 -11.52 11.80 -0.82
CA VAL A 44 -11.65 13.14 -0.25
C VAL A 44 -11.74 14.20 -1.35
N ARG A 45 -12.66 15.15 -1.18
CA ARG A 45 -12.91 16.23 -2.13
C ARG A 45 -12.75 17.59 -1.44
N ASP A 46 -12.42 18.60 -2.21
CA ASP A 46 -12.40 19.99 -1.75
C ASP A 46 -13.82 20.58 -1.67
N GLY A 47 -13.93 21.87 -1.30
CA GLY A 47 -15.22 22.58 -1.21
C GLY A 47 -15.93 22.75 -2.56
N HIS A 48 -15.28 22.51 -3.67
CA HIS A 48 -15.85 22.53 -5.02
C HIS A 48 -16.19 21.13 -5.56
N GLY A 49 -15.96 20.08 -4.76
CA GLY A 49 -16.21 18.69 -5.14
C GLY A 49 -15.06 18.05 -5.92
N HIS A 50 -13.92 18.71 -6.10
CA HIS A 50 -12.78 18.16 -6.81
C HIS A 50 -11.99 17.19 -5.92
N PRO A 51 -11.58 16.01 -6.45
CA PRO A 51 -10.77 15.07 -5.67
C PRO A 51 -9.38 15.65 -5.38
N ILE A 52 -8.98 15.56 -4.11
CA ILE A 52 -7.70 16.09 -3.63
C ILE A 52 -6.99 15.09 -2.73
N ILE A 53 -5.66 15.23 -2.60
CA ILE A 53 -4.93 14.68 -1.47
C ILE A 53 -4.65 15.85 -0.54
N THR A 54 -5.22 15.84 0.65
CA THR A 54 -5.09 16.99 1.57
C THR A 54 -3.64 17.22 1.98
N GLY A 55 -3.23 18.48 2.13
CA GLY A 55 -1.88 18.84 2.59
C GLY A 55 -1.52 18.19 3.93
N ARG A 56 -2.50 17.96 4.81
CA ARG A 56 -2.32 17.22 6.05
C ARG A 56 -1.91 15.76 5.80
N SER A 57 -2.56 15.07 4.87
CA SER A 57 -2.23 13.70 4.49
C SER A 57 -0.85 13.61 3.84
N VAL A 58 -0.52 14.58 2.96
CA VAL A 58 0.80 14.70 2.33
C VAL A 58 1.87 14.92 3.39
N LYS A 59 1.69 15.92 4.28
CA LYS A 59 2.60 16.20 5.39
C LYS A 59 2.85 14.94 6.22
N GLY A 60 1.79 14.25 6.64
CA GLY A 60 1.90 13.04 7.45
C GLY A 60 2.72 11.93 6.77
N ALA A 61 2.51 11.71 5.48
CA ALA A 61 3.24 10.68 4.72
C ALA A 61 4.72 11.03 4.55
N VAL A 62 5.03 12.24 4.10
CA VAL A 62 6.41 12.72 3.90
C VAL A 62 7.16 12.74 5.22
N TRP A 63 6.52 13.28 6.26
CA TRP A 63 7.15 13.42 7.58
C TRP A 63 7.46 12.06 8.22
N ALA A 64 6.54 11.12 8.14
CA ALA A 64 6.76 9.76 8.64
C ALA A 64 7.95 9.08 7.96
N ALA A 65 8.11 9.28 6.64
CA ALA A 65 9.24 8.72 5.89
C ALA A 65 10.57 9.39 6.28
N CYS A 66 10.62 10.72 6.41
CA CYS A 66 11.81 11.45 6.85
C CYS A 66 12.22 11.05 8.27
N ARG A 67 11.28 11.00 9.22
CA ARG A 67 11.55 10.61 10.61
C ARG A 67 12.05 9.17 10.70
N ARG A 68 11.44 8.26 9.96
CA ARG A 68 11.91 6.87 9.91
C ARG A 68 13.34 6.81 9.40
N TYR A 69 13.64 7.48 8.26
CA TYR A 69 14.99 7.48 7.71
C TYR A 69 16.03 8.04 8.69
N VAL A 70 15.76 9.22 9.27
CA VAL A 70 16.68 9.87 10.22
C VAL A 70 16.87 9.02 11.49
N LYS A 71 15.81 8.36 11.97
CA LYS A 71 15.89 7.45 13.12
C LYS A 71 16.78 6.24 12.83
N ASP A 72 16.63 5.64 11.64
CA ASP A 72 17.26 4.37 11.31
C ASP A 72 18.73 4.54 10.85
N HIS A 73 19.08 5.68 10.25
CA HIS A 73 20.40 5.88 9.61
C HIS A 73 21.22 7.02 10.22
N GLY A 74 20.62 8.14 10.62
CA GLY A 74 21.32 9.27 11.24
C GLY A 74 22.33 10.03 10.35
N ASP A 75 22.47 9.66 9.09
CA ASP A 75 23.54 10.07 8.16
C ASP A 75 23.18 11.22 7.21
N ALA A 76 21.93 11.63 7.18
CA ALA A 76 21.45 12.71 6.29
C ALA A 76 21.83 14.13 6.75
N GLY A 77 22.67 14.26 7.78
CA GLY A 77 23.02 15.54 8.40
C GLY A 77 21.83 16.26 9.05
N LEU A 78 20.80 15.49 9.41
CA LEU A 78 19.58 15.91 10.12
C LEU A 78 19.39 15.06 11.35
N THR A 79 18.88 15.67 12.42
CA THR A 79 18.51 14.99 13.66
C THR A 79 16.98 14.94 13.81
N LEU A 80 16.47 14.07 14.67
CA LEU A 80 15.04 14.06 15.01
C LEU A 80 14.60 15.40 15.62
N ALA A 81 15.49 16.05 16.41
CA ALA A 81 15.22 17.36 16.99
C ALA A 81 15.11 18.47 15.93
N ASP A 82 15.92 18.41 14.85
CA ASP A 82 15.76 19.34 13.71
C ASP A 82 14.41 19.17 13.02
N LEU A 83 13.99 17.91 12.83
CA LEU A 83 12.69 17.61 12.25
C LEU A 83 11.55 18.12 13.15
N ASP A 84 11.62 17.89 14.46
CA ASP A 84 10.63 18.37 15.43
C ASP A 84 10.58 19.90 15.46
N PHE A 85 11.74 20.56 15.38
CA PHE A 85 11.79 22.01 15.25
C PHE A 85 11.07 22.51 13.99
N LEU A 86 11.33 21.91 12.82
CA LEU A 86 10.71 22.31 11.53
C LEU A 86 9.21 21.96 11.47
N GLN A 87 8.78 20.91 12.14
CA GLN A 87 7.38 20.51 12.22
C GLN A 87 6.54 21.48 13.05
N GLY A 88 7.13 22.09 14.09
CA GLY A 88 6.46 22.78 15.16
C GLY A 88 5.83 21.80 16.15
N LEU A 89 5.97 22.09 17.43
CA LEU A 89 5.39 21.29 18.51
C LEU A 89 4.28 22.10 19.20
N ALA A 90 3.16 21.45 19.50
CA ALA A 90 2.07 22.07 20.24
C ALA A 90 2.49 22.45 21.66
N GLU A 91 3.38 21.67 22.26
CA GLU A 91 3.93 21.92 23.60
C GLU A 91 4.75 23.23 23.65
N ASP A 92 5.40 23.61 22.55
CA ASP A 92 6.18 24.84 22.44
C ASP A 92 5.34 26.04 21.94
N ASN A 93 4.04 25.87 21.72
CA ASN A 93 3.14 26.88 21.11
C ASN A 93 3.72 27.48 19.81
N ARG A 94 4.46 26.68 19.04
CA ARG A 94 5.14 27.14 17.84
C ARG A 94 4.59 26.49 16.58
N ALA A 95 4.22 27.30 15.59
CA ALA A 95 3.86 26.83 14.27
C ALA A 95 5.06 26.21 13.55
N GLY A 96 4.83 25.18 12.74
CA GLY A 96 5.87 24.61 11.90
C GLY A 96 6.33 25.55 10.80
N ALA A 97 7.59 25.47 10.43
CA ALA A 97 8.19 26.25 9.36
C ALA A 97 7.75 25.80 7.96
N LEU A 98 7.16 24.62 7.83
CA LEU A 98 6.81 23.97 6.57
C LEU A 98 5.31 23.97 6.33
N THR A 99 4.90 24.31 5.09
CA THR A 99 3.53 24.19 4.62
C THR A 99 3.47 23.23 3.43
N PHE A 100 2.57 22.25 3.51
CA PHE A 100 2.31 21.29 2.44
C PHE A 100 0.98 21.64 1.78
N ARG A 101 1.01 21.93 0.48
CA ARG A 101 -0.21 22.20 -0.27
C ARG A 101 -0.97 20.89 -0.54
N SER A 102 -2.30 20.99 -0.61
CA SER A 102 -3.11 19.87 -1.12
C SER A 102 -2.80 19.63 -2.59
N ILE A 103 -2.77 18.37 -3.00
CA ILE A 103 -2.59 17.98 -4.40
C ILE A 103 -3.98 17.92 -5.04
N ASP A 104 -4.22 18.74 -6.03
CA ASP A 104 -5.46 18.80 -6.81
C ASP A 104 -5.32 17.87 -8.02
N LEU A 105 -6.19 16.84 -8.06
CA LEU A 105 -6.15 15.82 -9.10
C LEU A 105 -6.78 16.30 -10.43
N ASN A 106 -7.64 17.30 -10.40
CA ASN A 106 -8.28 17.84 -11.61
C ASN A 106 -7.33 18.73 -12.42
N LYS A 107 -6.52 19.57 -11.76
CA LYS A 107 -5.54 20.41 -12.46
C LYS A 107 -4.55 19.60 -13.29
N VAL A 108 -4.29 18.39 -12.86
CA VAL A 108 -3.41 17.47 -13.58
C VAL A 108 -4.12 16.85 -14.77
N ALA A 109 -5.38 16.46 -14.60
CA ALA A 109 -6.20 15.94 -15.70
C ALA A 109 -6.38 16.95 -16.83
N GLU A 110 -6.46 18.26 -16.52
CA GLU A 110 -6.53 19.33 -17.51
C GLU A 110 -5.23 19.49 -18.31
N ARG A 111 -4.06 19.33 -17.67
CA ARG A 111 -2.75 19.42 -18.35
C ARG A 111 -2.46 18.22 -19.26
N GLU A 112 -2.97 17.05 -18.96
CA GLU A 112 -2.81 15.83 -19.77
C GLU A 112 -3.75 15.79 -21.00
N ARG A 113 -4.79 16.63 -21.03
CA ARG A 113 -5.75 16.69 -22.15
C ARG A 113 -5.23 17.55 -23.30
N LYS A 114 -5.24 16.98 -24.51
CA LYS A 114 -5.28 17.79 -25.72
C LYS A 114 -6.64 18.52 -25.75
N PRO A 115 -6.69 19.83 -26.01
CA PRO A 115 -7.94 20.60 -25.95
C PRO A 115 -8.91 20.11 -27.02
N LYS A 116 -9.84 19.24 -26.64
CA LYS A 116 -11.07 18.95 -27.40
C LYS A 116 -12.20 19.75 -26.74
N LYS A 117 -12.84 20.59 -27.55
CA LYS A 117 -13.69 21.71 -27.17
C LYS A 117 -14.99 21.36 -26.40
N ASP A 118 -15.45 20.12 -26.27
CA ASP A 118 -16.81 19.82 -25.81
C ASP A 118 -16.98 18.59 -24.89
N GLN A 119 -15.97 18.22 -24.11
CA GLN A 119 -16.21 17.18 -23.10
C GLN A 119 -15.99 17.75 -21.69
N ALA A 120 -17.07 17.73 -20.87
CA ALA A 120 -16.99 17.99 -19.44
C ALA A 120 -15.85 17.16 -18.81
N ALA A 121 -15.14 17.74 -17.84
CA ALA A 121 -14.03 17.06 -17.20
C ALA A 121 -14.53 15.75 -16.54
N LYS A 122 -14.24 14.62 -17.17
CA LYS A 122 -14.59 13.31 -16.59
C LYS A 122 -13.82 13.14 -15.29
N ASP A 123 -14.52 12.77 -14.22
CA ASP A 123 -13.91 12.52 -12.90
C ASP A 123 -12.72 11.54 -13.06
N PRO A 124 -11.52 11.86 -12.56
CA PRO A 124 -10.36 10.98 -12.66
C PRO A 124 -10.49 9.71 -11.80
N LEU A 125 -11.53 9.61 -11.00
CA LEU A 125 -11.76 8.52 -10.07
C LEU A 125 -12.49 7.35 -10.72
N ILE A 126 -12.12 6.16 -10.32
CA ILE A 126 -12.81 4.91 -10.64
C ILE A 126 -13.08 4.13 -9.35
N THR A 127 -14.03 3.20 -9.40
CA THR A 127 -14.42 2.39 -8.23
C THR A 127 -13.89 0.98 -8.37
N ARG A 128 -13.33 0.43 -7.29
CA ARG A 128 -12.94 -0.98 -7.19
C ARG A 128 -13.66 -1.65 -6.05
N THR A 129 -14.28 -2.78 -6.35
CA THR A 129 -14.93 -3.65 -5.35
C THR A 129 -13.92 -4.64 -4.79
N GLY A 130 -14.03 -4.91 -3.50
CA GLY A 130 -13.30 -5.95 -2.81
C GLY A 130 -14.25 -6.81 -1.99
N ILE A 131 -13.87 -8.06 -1.79
CA ILE A 131 -14.62 -9.04 -1.01
C ILE A 131 -13.70 -9.60 0.07
N ALA A 132 -14.20 -9.77 1.30
CA ALA A 132 -13.54 -10.60 2.29
C ALA A 132 -14.07 -12.03 2.17
N VAL A 133 -13.12 -12.97 2.07
CA VAL A 133 -13.42 -14.41 1.90
C VAL A 133 -13.36 -15.10 3.26
N ASP A 134 -14.38 -15.91 3.56
CA ASP A 134 -14.36 -16.85 4.67
C ASP A 134 -13.24 -17.87 4.46
N ARG A 135 -12.34 -17.99 5.44
CA ARG A 135 -11.11 -18.76 5.29
C ARG A 135 -11.30 -20.25 5.49
N TYR A 136 -12.40 -20.64 6.11
CA TYR A 136 -12.74 -22.03 6.26
C TYR A 136 -13.50 -22.56 5.05
N TRP A 137 -14.57 -21.85 4.66
CA TRP A 137 -15.44 -22.26 3.57
C TRP A 137 -14.96 -21.84 2.18
N GLY A 138 -14.07 -20.85 2.08
CA GLY A 138 -13.57 -20.31 0.80
C GLY A 138 -14.60 -19.51 0.00
N THR A 139 -15.73 -19.17 0.62
CA THR A 139 -16.81 -18.38 0.02
C THR A 139 -16.71 -16.91 0.41
N ALA A 140 -17.45 -16.04 -0.27
CA ALA A 140 -17.59 -14.65 0.16
C ALA A 140 -18.22 -14.62 1.57
N GLY A 141 -17.62 -13.86 2.47
CA GLY A 141 -18.19 -13.64 3.79
C GLY A 141 -19.49 -12.84 3.69
N ASP A 142 -20.44 -13.12 4.58
CA ASP A 142 -21.67 -12.34 4.65
C ASP A 142 -21.37 -10.87 4.94
N THR A 143 -22.04 -9.95 4.24
CA THR A 143 -21.85 -8.49 4.35
C THR A 143 -20.40 -8.00 4.18
N ALA A 144 -19.55 -8.76 3.49
CA ALA A 144 -18.12 -8.51 3.36
C ALA A 144 -17.72 -7.82 2.05
N LEU A 145 -18.70 -7.34 1.26
CA LEU A 145 -18.47 -6.53 0.07
C LEU A 145 -18.11 -5.09 0.49
N PHE A 146 -17.10 -4.52 -0.13
CA PHE A 146 -16.72 -3.13 0.08
C PHE A 146 -16.20 -2.51 -1.21
N GLN A 147 -16.45 -1.23 -1.39
CA GLN A 147 -16.05 -0.47 -2.57
C GLN A 147 -15.18 0.72 -2.17
N HIS A 148 -14.26 1.11 -3.06
CA HIS A 148 -13.40 2.27 -2.87
C HIS A 148 -13.28 3.05 -4.18
N GLU A 149 -13.49 4.35 -4.13
CA GLU A 149 -13.05 5.26 -5.17
C GLU A 149 -11.53 5.39 -5.14
N TYR A 150 -10.87 5.43 -6.27
CA TYR A 150 -9.43 5.56 -6.34
C TYR A 150 -8.96 6.23 -7.64
N VAL A 151 -7.76 6.78 -7.60
CA VAL A 151 -7.03 7.26 -8.78
C VAL A 151 -6.22 6.10 -9.34
N PRO A 152 -6.34 5.75 -10.64
CA PRO A 152 -5.55 4.69 -11.24
C PRO A 152 -4.05 5.02 -11.29
N ALA A 153 -3.22 4.02 -11.54
CA ALA A 153 -1.79 4.20 -11.80
C ALA A 153 -1.57 5.03 -13.08
N GLY A 154 -0.40 5.66 -13.20
CA GLY A 154 0.00 6.42 -14.37
C GLY A 154 -0.45 7.88 -14.39
N LYS A 155 -1.14 8.39 -13.35
CA LYS A 155 -1.58 9.78 -13.27
C LYS A 155 -0.50 10.68 -12.70
N SER A 156 -0.26 11.82 -13.34
CA SER A 156 0.68 12.84 -12.86
C SER A 156 0.12 13.56 -11.63
N LEU A 157 0.99 13.98 -10.73
CA LEU A 157 0.67 14.73 -9.51
C LEU A 157 1.70 15.85 -9.34
N GLU A 158 1.31 16.96 -8.75
CA GLU A 158 2.23 18.04 -8.43
C GLU A 158 2.20 18.32 -6.93
N LEU A 159 3.32 18.08 -6.27
CA LEU A 159 3.51 18.35 -4.85
C LEU A 159 4.25 19.67 -4.67
N VAL A 160 3.68 20.58 -3.89
CA VAL A 160 4.33 21.85 -3.52
C VAL A 160 4.50 21.91 -2.00
N ILE A 161 5.76 22.10 -1.58
CA ILE A 161 6.14 22.30 -0.18
C ILE A 161 6.79 23.68 -0.07
N THR A 162 6.33 24.50 0.86
CA THR A 162 6.96 25.79 1.16
C THR A 162 7.55 25.79 2.56
N ALA A 163 8.70 26.44 2.73
CA ALA A 163 9.30 26.66 4.04
C ALA A 163 9.62 28.14 4.22
N GLN A 164 9.55 28.61 5.45
CA GLN A 164 10.00 29.95 5.83
C GLN A 164 10.89 29.81 7.06
N VAL A 165 12.13 30.22 6.93
CA VAL A 165 13.10 30.23 8.02
C VAL A 165 13.81 31.58 8.04
N GLY A 166 14.16 32.03 9.22
CA GLY A 166 14.87 33.29 9.41
C GLY A 166 15.65 33.31 10.69
N THR A 167 16.69 34.11 10.73
CA THR A 167 17.37 34.50 11.95
C THR A 167 16.58 35.61 12.59
N LEU A 168 15.90 35.32 13.69
CA LEU A 168 15.50 36.34 14.65
C LEU A 168 16.79 36.77 15.34
N ASP A 169 17.47 37.79 14.79
CA ASP A 169 18.53 38.45 15.54
C ASP A 169 17.91 38.96 16.84
N GLY A 170 18.40 38.42 17.93
CA GLY A 170 17.85 38.60 19.25
C GLY A 170 17.69 40.07 19.64
N ALA A 171 16.50 40.44 19.93
CA ALA A 171 16.17 41.41 20.96
C ALA A 171 14.75 41.04 21.41
N GLY A 172 14.68 40.16 22.37
CA GLY A 172 13.48 40.07 23.15
C GLY A 172 13.20 41.43 23.75
N ASP A 173 12.07 42.03 23.38
CA ASP A 173 11.51 43.13 24.12
C ASP A 173 11.17 42.60 25.53
N PRO A 174 11.83 43.10 26.60
CA PRO A 174 11.57 42.62 27.95
C PRO A 174 10.23 43.03 28.50
N SER A 175 9.36 43.67 27.70
CA SER A 175 8.08 44.18 28.17
C SER A 175 6.85 43.30 27.88
N ALA A 176 7.00 42.18 27.19
CA ALA A 176 5.93 41.19 26.98
C ALA A 176 5.98 40.08 28.04
N SER A 177 5.92 40.44 29.31
CA SER A 177 5.78 39.50 30.42
C SER A 177 4.31 39.18 30.68
N THR A 178 3.79 38.11 30.08
CA THR A 178 2.70 37.36 30.66
C THR A 178 2.88 35.86 30.37
N GLY A 179 3.39 35.18 31.38
CA GLY A 179 3.11 33.77 31.65
C GLY A 179 3.72 32.73 30.74
N ASN A 180 4.73 32.05 31.26
CA ASN A 180 5.49 30.88 30.76
C ASN A 180 6.66 31.24 29.85
N ALA A 181 7.82 31.44 30.45
CA ALA A 181 9.09 31.40 29.75
C ALA A 181 9.21 30.06 29.01
N PRO A 182 9.66 30.06 27.71
CA PRO A 182 9.96 28.81 27.02
C PRO A 182 11.00 28.07 27.84
N SER A 183 10.83 26.75 28.02
CA SER A 183 11.79 25.92 28.72
C SER A 183 13.17 26.14 28.13
N GLU A 184 14.20 26.35 28.96
CA GLU A 184 15.60 26.60 28.55
C GLU A 184 16.21 25.48 27.68
N SER A 185 15.46 24.40 27.41
CA SER A 185 15.84 23.23 26.61
C SER A 185 15.33 23.24 25.17
N ALA A 186 14.72 24.33 24.65
CA ALA A 186 14.23 24.36 23.28
C ALA A 186 15.38 24.25 22.27
N HIS A 187 15.39 23.19 21.48
CA HIS A 187 16.35 22.98 20.39
C HIS A 187 16.32 24.18 19.42
N LYS A 188 17.48 24.73 19.11
CA LYS A 188 17.66 25.78 18.10
C LYS A 188 18.44 25.20 16.93
N LEU A 189 17.96 25.44 15.70
CA LEU A 189 18.72 25.08 14.51
C LEU A 189 20.01 25.90 14.46
N LYS A 190 21.14 25.22 14.26
CA LYS A 190 22.45 25.90 14.10
C LYS A 190 22.50 26.70 12.81
N ASP A 191 21.94 26.14 11.74
CA ASP A 191 21.83 26.75 10.42
C ASP A 191 20.45 26.39 9.83
N PRO A 192 19.43 27.28 10.01
CA PRO A 192 18.09 27.01 9.55
C PRO A 192 17.97 26.81 8.04
N GLU A 193 18.73 27.57 7.24
CA GLU A 193 18.71 27.49 5.78
C GLU A 193 19.28 26.16 5.30
N ALA A 194 20.47 25.79 5.73
CA ALA A 194 21.08 24.52 5.38
C ALA A 194 20.23 23.32 5.86
N THR A 195 19.55 23.45 7.00
CA THR A 195 18.67 22.39 7.51
C THR A 195 17.47 22.17 6.61
N VAL A 196 16.84 23.23 6.11
CA VAL A 196 15.73 23.14 5.13
C VAL A 196 16.21 22.54 3.82
N GLU A 197 17.37 22.94 3.32
CA GLU A 197 17.94 22.41 2.08
C GLU A 197 18.25 20.91 2.19
N ARG A 198 18.84 20.47 3.31
CA ARG A 198 19.08 19.04 3.61
C ARG A 198 17.77 18.25 3.69
N LEU A 199 16.74 18.81 4.34
CA LEU A 199 15.44 18.17 4.41
C LEU A 199 14.81 18.02 3.01
N PHE A 200 14.90 19.04 2.17
CA PHE A 200 14.37 18.97 0.82
C PHE A 200 15.16 17.97 -0.05
N ALA A 201 16.48 17.93 0.08
CA ALA A 201 17.32 16.93 -0.55
C ALA A 201 16.94 15.49 -0.12
N LEU A 202 16.67 15.28 1.17
CA LEU A 202 16.19 14.00 1.71
C LEU A 202 14.80 13.65 1.15
N ILE A 203 13.86 14.59 1.10
CA ILE A 203 12.51 14.35 0.56
C ILE A 203 12.59 13.90 -0.90
N VAL A 204 13.38 14.59 -1.73
CA VAL A 204 13.56 14.22 -3.15
C VAL A 204 14.18 12.82 -3.27
N ALA A 205 15.20 12.50 -2.47
CA ALA A 205 15.85 11.20 -2.45
C ALA A 205 14.88 10.06 -2.04
N LEU A 206 14.01 10.31 -1.05
CA LEU A 206 13.00 9.35 -0.62
C LEU A 206 11.94 9.09 -1.69
N PHE A 207 11.57 10.12 -2.49
CA PHE A 207 10.70 9.92 -3.65
C PHE A 207 11.40 9.18 -4.78
N ALA A 208 12.69 9.46 -5.02
CA ALA A 208 13.49 8.76 -6.03
C ALA A 208 13.61 7.24 -5.73
N GLN A 209 13.65 6.86 -4.45
CA GLN A 209 13.64 5.46 -4.01
C GLN A 209 12.23 4.90 -3.74
N GLU A 210 11.16 5.59 -4.14
CA GLU A 210 9.75 5.20 -3.94
C GLU A 210 9.39 4.85 -2.48
N ARG A 211 10.05 5.47 -1.50
CA ARG A 211 9.84 5.21 -0.05
C ARG A 211 8.67 5.98 0.55
N ILE A 212 8.05 6.89 -0.21
CA ILE A 212 6.89 7.66 0.22
C ILE A 212 5.66 7.17 -0.53
N ALA A 213 4.59 6.88 0.21
CA ALA A 213 3.30 6.51 -0.36
C ALA A 213 2.19 7.35 0.27
N PHE A 214 1.17 7.71 -0.51
CA PHE A 214 0.03 8.50 -0.06
C PHE A 214 -1.21 7.65 0.19
N GLY A 215 -2.06 8.10 1.11
CA GLY A 215 -3.36 7.51 1.35
C GLY A 215 -3.36 6.16 2.08
N GLY A 216 -4.46 5.43 1.89
CA GLY A 216 -4.76 4.15 2.55
C GLY A 216 -4.36 2.92 1.74
N ARG A 217 -4.66 1.72 2.29
CA ARG A 217 -4.46 0.40 1.65
C ARG A 217 -3.01 0.10 1.23
N ARG A 218 -2.04 0.69 1.90
CA ARG A 218 -0.60 0.53 1.58
C ARG A 218 -0.12 -0.92 1.60
N SER A 219 -0.68 -1.76 2.48
CA SER A 219 -0.37 -3.20 2.52
C SER A 219 -0.87 -3.99 1.31
N ALA A 220 -1.79 -3.42 0.52
CA ALA A 220 -2.21 -3.93 -0.79
C ALA A 220 -1.48 -3.22 -1.95
N GLY A 221 -0.35 -2.57 -1.69
CA GLY A 221 0.48 -1.90 -2.68
C GLY A 221 -0.06 -0.55 -3.17
N TRP A 222 -1.17 -0.03 -2.61
CA TRP A 222 -1.76 1.22 -3.05
C TRP A 222 -1.00 2.45 -2.55
N GLY A 223 -1.15 3.55 -3.30
CA GLY A 223 -0.63 4.85 -2.93
C GLY A 223 0.84 5.10 -3.27
N ARG A 224 1.47 4.19 -4.01
CA ARG A 224 2.86 4.39 -4.45
C ARG A 224 2.92 5.51 -5.48
N VAL A 225 3.93 6.33 -5.34
CA VAL A 225 4.24 7.41 -6.27
C VAL A 225 5.73 7.37 -6.60
N ARG A 226 6.05 7.74 -7.82
CA ARG A 226 7.44 7.89 -8.29
C ARG A 226 7.66 9.27 -8.89
N LEU A 227 8.90 9.67 -9.01
CA LEU A 227 9.24 10.88 -9.74
C LEU A 227 8.77 10.78 -11.19
N ASP A 228 8.10 11.81 -11.69
CA ASP A 228 7.67 11.88 -13.08
C ASP A 228 8.82 12.36 -13.95
N GLU A 229 9.66 11.43 -14.39
CA GLU A 229 10.70 11.67 -15.38
C GLU A 229 10.02 11.91 -16.73
N ALA A 230 9.65 13.16 -17.00
CA ALA A 230 9.14 13.53 -18.30
C ALA A 230 10.15 13.10 -19.37
N LYS A 231 9.69 12.32 -20.36
CA LYS A 231 10.49 12.03 -21.56
C LYS A 231 10.99 13.37 -22.08
N SER A 232 12.28 13.59 -22.00
CA SER A 232 12.94 14.76 -22.55
C SER A 232 12.46 14.92 -24.00
N SER A 233 11.64 15.94 -24.25
CA SER A 233 11.38 16.34 -25.62
C SER A 233 12.72 16.82 -26.19
N THR A 234 13.13 16.23 -27.28
CA THR A 234 14.44 16.32 -27.95
C THR A 234 14.87 17.73 -28.43
N SER A 235 14.28 18.79 -27.90
CA SER A 235 14.53 20.18 -28.40
C SER A 235 14.48 21.27 -27.32
N GLY A 236 15.16 21.08 -26.17
CA GLY A 236 15.30 22.11 -25.15
C GLY A 236 16.62 22.01 -24.36
N PRO A 237 17.10 23.08 -23.70
CA PRO A 237 18.35 23.05 -22.96
C PRO A 237 18.32 22.04 -21.81
N PRO A 238 19.45 21.38 -21.43
CA PRO A 238 19.52 20.23 -20.53
C PRO A 238 19.08 20.49 -19.08
N THR A 239 18.72 21.68 -18.70
CA THR A 239 18.22 22.04 -17.37
C THR A 239 16.72 21.77 -17.15
N LEU A 240 15.97 21.39 -18.18
CA LEU A 240 14.51 21.15 -18.11
C LEU A 240 14.12 19.73 -17.70
N GLY A 241 15.08 18.83 -17.40
CA GLY A 241 14.83 17.40 -17.22
C GLY A 241 14.49 16.94 -15.81
N ARG A 242 14.77 17.71 -14.78
CA ARG A 242 14.55 17.25 -13.39
C ARG A 242 13.08 17.30 -12.99
N PRO A 243 12.54 16.26 -12.35
CA PRO A 243 11.14 16.25 -11.90
C PRO A 243 10.90 17.12 -10.65
N TRP A 244 11.87 17.89 -10.20
CA TRP A 244 11.72 18.83 -9.10
C TRP A 244 12.36 20.18 -9.42
N THR A 245 11.87 21.22 -8.75
CA THR A 245 12.43 22.57 -8.79
C THR A 245 12.42 23.16 -7.39
N LEU A 246 13.51 23.83 -7.02
CA LEU A 246 13.62 24.62 -5.80
C LEU A 246 13.71 26.09 -6.17
N VAL A 247 12.92 26.91 -5.51
CA VAL A 247 13.03 28.37 -5.53
C VAL A 247 13.40 28.83 -4.14
N LYS A 248 14.49 29.60 -4.02
CA LYS A 248 14.95 30.21 -2.79
C LYS A 248 14.85 31.74 -2.94
N THR A 249 14.12 32.39 -2.07
CA THR A 249 13.91 33.83 -2.10
C THR A 249 14.25 34.42 -0.75
N PRO A 250 15.35 35.14 -0.62
CA PRO A 250 15.62 35.96 0.56
C PRO A 250 14.63 37.12 0.62
N LEU A 251 14.05 37.38 1.77
CA LEU A 251 13.12 38.48 2.05
C LEU A 251 13.69 39.30 3.20
N ALA A 252 14.77 40.05 2.92
CA ALA A 252 15.46 40.85 3.92
C ALA A 252 14.91 42.30 3.97
N SER A 253 14.24 42.75 2.92
CA SER A 253 13.70 44.11 2.81
C SER A 253 12.28 44.16 2.22
N LYS A 254 11.63 45.32 2.34
CA LYS A 254 10.33 45.55 1.70
C LYS A 254 10.42 45.40 0.19
N ASN A 255 11.53 45.79 -0.41
CA ASN A 255 11.72 45.71 -1.87
C ASN A 255 11.81 44.25 -2.31
N ASP A 256 12.51 43.38 -1.57
CA ASP A 256 12.57 41.96 -1.88
C ASP A 256 11.17 41.31 -1.89
N LEU A 257 10.29 41.75 -0.96
CA LEU A 257 8.91 41.30 -0.93
C LEU A 257 8.11 41.78 -2.15
N LEU A 258 8.29 43.05 -2.53
CA LEU A 258 7.61 43.62 -3.70
C LEU A 258 8.09 42.94 -5.00
N ASP A 259 9.38 42.75 -5.14
CA ASP A 259 10.00 42.07 -6.28
C ASP A 259 9.51 40.61 -6.36
N TRP A 260 9.44 39.91 -5.21
CA TRP A 260 8.90 38.54 -5.16
C TRP A 260 7.42 38.48 -5.57
N LEU A 261 6.61 39.48 -5.20
CA LEU A 261 5.20 39.55 -5.60
C LEU A 261 5.02 39.91 -7.08
N ALA A 262 5.91 40.77 -7.61
CA ALA A 262 5.83 41.26 -8.99
C ALA A 262 6.41 40.26 -10.00
N THR A 263 7.33 39.41 -9.59
CA THR A 263 8.06 38.51 -10.51
C THR A 263 7.30 37.20 -10.70
N SER A 264 6.86 36.93 -11.93
CA SER A 264 6.19 35.66 -12.31
C SER A 264 7.19 34.50 -12.53
N ASP A 265 8.38 34.79 -13.05
CA ASP A 265 9.43 33.80 -13.32
C ASP A 265 10.52 33.85 -12.25
N LYS A 266 10.41 32.97 -11.26
CA LYS A 266 11.31 32.94 -10.11
C LYS A 266 12.57 32.15 -10.42
N GLN A 267 13.72 32.67 -10.03
CA GLN A 267 15.01 32.03 -10.23
C GLN A 267 15.06 30.68 -9.48
N ARG A 268 15.43 29.63 -10.21
CA ARG A 268 15.59 28.29 -9.67
C ARG A 268 16.95 28.16 -8.99
N SER A 269 16.93 27.53 -7.83
CA SER A 269 18.14 27.17 -7.08
C SER A 269 18.52 25.71 -7.33
N PRO A 270 19.81 25.37 -7.36
CA PRO A 270 20.22 23.97 -7.46
C PRO A 270 19.81 23.19 -6.22
N LEU A 271 19.32 21.96 -6.42
CA LEU A 271 19.05 21.00 -5.34
C LEU A 271 19.41 19.61 -5.85
N GLU A 272 20.39 18.99 -5.20
CA GLU A 272 20.74 17.60 -5.44
C GLU A 272 20.04 16.70 -4.40
N PRO A 273 19.54 15.52 -4.81
CA PRO A 273 19.02 14.55 -3.86
C PRO A 273 20.10 14.14 -2.86
N ALA A 274 19.72 13.93 -1.60
CA ALA A 274 20.64 13.39 -0.62
C ALA A 274 21.11 11.98 -1.03
N ASN A 275 22.37 11.68 -0.76
CA ASN A 275 22.83 10.29 -0.86
C ASN A 275 22.29 9.53 0.34
N ILE A 276 21.33 8.65 0.12
CA ILE A 276 20.65 7.89 1.17
C ILE A 276 20.89 6.39 1.00
N ALA A 277 20.96 5.69 2.12
CA ALA A 277 21.10 4.24 2.17
C ALA A 277 19.97 3.56 1.36
N ALA A 278 20.27 2.42 0.74
CA ALA A 278 19.28 1.60 0.07
C ALA A 278 18.15 1.20 1.03
N SER A 279 16.98 0.88 0.47
CA SER A 279 15.86 0.42 1.29
C SER A 279 16.20 -0.92 1.97
N GLY A 280 15.93 -1.05 3.27
CA GLY A 280 16.04 -2.30 4.02
C GLY A 280 14.92 -3.31 3.72
N LEU A 281 14.06 -3.03 2.73
CA LEU A 281 13.00 -3.93 2.33
C LEU A 281 13.55 -5.21 1.67
N THR A 282 12.98 -6.35 2.02
CA THR A 282 13.19 -7.60 1.29
C THR A 282 12.14 -7.68 0.18
N ARG A 283 12.61 -7.74 -1.07
CA ARG A 283 11.76 -7.87 -2.26
C ARG A 283 11.73 -9.32 -2.71
N ILE A 284 10.53 -9.85 -2.88
CA ILE A 284 10.29 -11.20 -3.38
C ILE A 284 9.59 -11.06 -4.73
N THR A 285 10.24 -11.57 -5.77
CA THR A 285 9.73 -11.54 -7.14
C THR A 285 9.40 -12.98 -7.54
N ILE A 286 8.15 -13.23 -7.95
CA ILE A 286 7.64 -14.55 -8.33
C ILE A 286 7.27 -14.49 -9.82
N THR A 287 8.05 -15.17 -10.64
CA THR A 287 7.76 -15.34 -12.08
C THR A 287 6.81 -16.51 -12.25
N TRP A 288 5.71 -16.28 -12.94
CA TRP A 288 4.59 -17.22 -12.96
C TRP A 288 3.73 -17.07 -14.22
N ASP A 289 2.88 -18.07 -14.45
CA ASP A 289 1.83 -18.05 -15.47
C ASP A 289 0.55 -18.70 -14.92
N SER A 290 -0.57 -18.53 -15.61
CA SER A 290 -1.83 -19.20 -15.28
C SER A 290 -2.33 -20.00 -16.47
N PRO A 291 -2.19 -21.33 -16.45
CA PRO A 291 -2.63 -22.19 -17.57
C PRO A 291 -4.15 -22.24 -17.72
N THR A 292 -4.91 -21.89 -16.71
CA THR A 292 -6.40 -21.97 -16.72
C THR A 292 -7.07 -20.60 -16.77
N GLY A 293 -6.28 -19.51 -16.92
CA GLY A 293 -6.76 -18.14 -16.87
C GLY A 293 -7.14 -17.68 -15.46
N ILE A 294 -7.18 -16.38 -15.27
CA ILE A 294 -7.56 -15.73 -14.01
C ILE A 294 -8.76 -14.83 -14.23
N LEU A 295 -9.75 -14.97 -13.37
CA LEU A 295 -10.87 -14.06 -13.29
C LEU A 295 -10.87 -13.32 -11.95
N VAL A 296 -10.71 -12.02 -12.00
CA VAL A 296 -11.06 -11.11 -10.91
C VAL A 296 -12.17 -10.23 -11.46
N ALA A 297 -13.38 -10.41 -10.98
CA ALA A 297 -14.54 -9.74 -11.54
C ALA A 297 -14.47 -8.22 -11.33
N GLU A 298 -14.77 -7.47 -12.38
CA GLU A 298 -15.05 -6.04 -12.30
C GLU A 298 -16.39 -5.81 -11.60
N THR A 299 -16.54 -4.64 -11.00
CA THR A 299 -17.85 -4.23 -10.44
C THR A 299 -18.78 -3.89 -11.59
N PRO A 300 -19.99 -4.49 -11.68
CA PRO A 300 -20.98 -4.06 -12.64
C PRO A 300 -21.28 -2.56 -12.49
N SER A 301 -21.37 -1.83 -13.57
CA SER A 301 -21.83 -0.45 -13.55
C SER A 301 -23.35 -0.40 -13.30
N GLU A 302 -23.87 0.72 -12.78
CA GLU A 302 -25.32 0.89 -12.61
C GLU A 302 -26.04 0.85 -13.97
N ASP A 303 -25.37 1.24 -15.04
CA ASP A 303 -25.88 1.19 -16.42
C ASP A 303 -26.03 -0.26 -16.93
N ASP A 304 -25.13 -1.18 -16.55
CA ASP A 304 -25.22 -2.60 -16.91
C ASP A 304 -26.49 -3.26 -16.32
N GLY A 305 -26.95 -2.78 -15.16
CA GLY A 305 -28.19 -3.25 -14.52
C GLY A 305 -29.46 -2.89 -15.31
N ASN A 306 -29.45 -1.75 -15.98
CA ASN A 306 -30.58 -1.33 -16.82
C ASN A 306 -30.61 -2.04 -18.19
N GLU A 307 -29.47 -2.40 -18.76
CA GLU A 307 -29.40 -3.18 -19.99
C GLU A 307 -29.85 -4.63 -19.80
N GLN A 308 -29.65 -5.22 -18.61
CA GLN A 308 -30.17 -6.56 -18.28
C GLN A 308 -31.71 -6.64 -18.28
N GLN A 309 -32.43 -5.53 -18.03
CA GLN A 309 -33.88 -5.50 -18.05
C GLN A 309 -34.47 -5.29 -19.45
N ASN A 310 -33.69 -4.78 -20.40
CA ASN A 310 -34.19 -4.42 -21.73
C ASN A 310 -33.93 -5.45 -22.84
N ASN A 311 -32.94 -6.34 -22.70
CA ASN A 311 -32.63 -7.36 -23.71
C ASN A 311 -32.98 -8.77 -23.18
N GLY A 312 -34.25 -9.15 -23.29
CA GLY A 312 -34.73 -10.47 -22.91
C GLY A 312 -33.86 -11.60 -23.47
N ASN A 313 -33.19 -12.34 -22.62
CA ASN A 313 -32.40 -13.57 -22.81
C ASN A 313 -30.89 -13.46 -23.03
N GLU A 314 -30.25 -12.31 -23.24
CA GLU A 314 -28.78 -12.23 -23.24
C GLU A 314 -28.24 -11.81 -21.89
N THR A 315 -27.48 -12.70 -21.26
CA THR A 315 -26.76 -12.36 -20.02
C THR A 315 -25.52 -11.52 -20.32
N VAL A 316 -25.42 -10.32 -19.71
CA VAL A 316 -24.21 -9.51 -19.76
C VAL A 316 -23.08 -10.30 -19.09
N PRO A 317 -21.93 -10.51 -19.75
CA PRO A 317 -20.85 -11.29 -19.18
C PRO A 317 -20.19 -10.53 -18.02
N THR A 318 -19.80 -11.27 -16.98
CA THR A 318 -18.91 -10.73 -15.94
C THR A 318 -17.56 -10.44 -16.57
N ASN A 319 -17.17 -9.17 -16.62
CA ASN A 319 -15.87 -8.74 -17.15
C ASN A 319 -14.76 -8.87 -16.12
N PRO A 320 -13.54 -9.17 -16.55
CA PRO A 320 -12.38 -9.14 -15.66
C PRO A 320 -11.95 -7.70 -15.39
N LEU A 321 -11.43 -7.51 -14.17
CA LEU A 321 -10.95 -6.22 -13.71
C LEU A 321 -9.75 -5.73 -14.51
N ARG A 322 -9.77 -4.45 -14.89
CA ARG A 322 -8.70 -3.75 -15.59
C ARG A 322 -8.00 -2.73 -14.70
N SER A 323 -6.81 -2.32 -15.09
CA SER A 323 -5.99 -1.36 -14.34
C SER A 323 -6.51 0.08 -14.42
N GLY A 324 -7.34 0.38 -15.41
CA GLY A 324 -7.97 1.68 -15.65
C GLY A 324 -9.38 1.53 -16.22
N PRO A 325 -10.04 2.63 -16.57
CA PRO A 325 -11.45 2.64 -16.99
C PRO A 325 -11.66 2.28 -18.47
N GLY A 326 -10.60 2.08 -19.24
CA GLY A 326 -10.67 1.79 -20.67
C GLY A 326 -10.65 0.28 -20.96
N GLU A 327 -11.38 -0.13 -22.00
CA GLU A 327 -11.37 -1.53 -22.47
C GLU A 327 -9.98 -2.00 -22.93
N THR A 328 -9.12 -1.06 -23.31
CA THR A 328 -7.73 -1.33 -23.73
C THR A 328 -6.74 -1.27 -22.56
N ASP A 329 -7.20 -0.88 -21.36
CA ASP A 329 -6.35 -0.94 -20.18
C ASP A 329 -6.05 -2.41 -19.84
N PRO A 330 -4.81 -2.76 -19.46
CA PRO A 330 -4.44 -4.14 -19.23
C PRO A 330 -5.20 -4.77 -18.06
N LEU A 331 -5.39 -6.08 -18.11
CA LEU A 331 -5.94 -6.87 -17.02
C LEU A 331 -5.11 -6.70 -15.75
N VAL A 332 -5.75 -6.73 -14.59
CA VAL A 332 -5.07 -6.62 -13.31
C VAL A 332 -5.49 -7.71 -12.33
N LEU A 333 -4.49 -8.33 -11.73
CA LEU A 333 -4.63 -9.16 -10.53
C LEU A 333 -4.30 -8.27 -9.32
N PRO A 334 -5.29 -7.83 -8.53
CA PRO A 334 -5.04 -6.93 -7.41
C PRO A 334 -4.13 -7.53 -6.36
N GLY A 335 -3.17 -6.74 -5.88
CA GLY A 335 -2.33 -7.13 -4.75
C GLY A 335 -3.14 -7.49 -3.50
N SER A 336 -4.33 -6.90 -3.33
CA SER A 336 -5.25 -7.29 -2.26
C SER A 336 -5.80 -8.71 -2.40
N SER A 337 -6.05 -9.18 -3.64
CA SER A 337 -6.50 -10.56 -3.91
C SER A 337 -5.38 -11.56 -3.60
N VAL A 338 -4.18 -11.33 -4.15
CA VAL A 338 -3.00 -12.17 -3.88
C VAL A 338 -2.71 -12.20 -2.38
N ARG A 339 -2.67 -11.03 -1.73
CA ARG A 339 -2.44 -10.91 -0.30
C ARG A 339 -3.49 -11.65 0.53
N GLY A 340 -4.75 -11.61 0.10
CA GLY A 340 -5.85 -12.34 0.72
C GLY A 340 -5.66 -13.86 0.65
N ALA A 341 -5.28 -14.38 -0.51
CA ALA A 341 -4.96 -15.79 -0.73
C ALA A 341 -3.78 -16.25 0.13
N LEU A 342 -2.66 -15.50 0.09
CA LEU A 342 -1.48 -15.78 0.92
C LEU A 342 -1.81 -15.75 2.42
N ARG A 343 -2.57 -14.75 2.89
CA ARG A 343 -3.00 -14.65 4.29
C ARG A 343 -3.89 -15.82 4.71
N SER A 344 -4.84 -16.20 3.87
CA SER A 344 -5.72 -17.34 4.13
C SER A 344 -4.90 -18.62 4.29
N ARG A 345 -3.92 -18.82 3.41
CA ARG A 345 -3.05 -19.99 3.46
C ARG A 345 -2.12 -19.99 4.67
N ALA A 346 -1.47 -18.86 4.96
CA ALA A 346 -0.67 -18.69 6.17
C ALA A 346 -1.47 -19.00 7.45
N SER A 347 -2.71 -18.47 7.52
CA SER A 347 -3.60 -18.76 8.65
C SER A 347 -3.93 -20.26 8.76
N ARG A 348 -4.15 -20.94 7.62
CA ARG A 348 -4.43 -22.38 7.60
C ARG A 348 -3.23 -23.21 8.06
N ILE A 349 -2.02 -22.94 7.54
CA ILE A 349 -0.78 -23.60 7.98
C ILE A 349 -0.59 -23.42 9.49
N ALA A 350 -0.64 -22.18 9.96
CA ALA A 350 -0.45 -21.87 11.37
C ALA A 350 -1.48 -22.54 12.27
N ARG A 351 -2.76 -22.57 11.88
CA ARG A 351 -3.83 -23.22 12.63
C ARG A 351 -3.71 -24.75 12.63
N THR A 352 -3.25 -25.34 11.53
CA THR A 352 -3.00 -26.78 11.46
C THR A 352 -1.93 -27.19 12.49
N VAL A 353 -0.84 -26.43 12.59
CA VAL A 353 0.21 -26.67 13.58
C VAL A 353 -0.30 -26.46 15.01
N LEU A 354 -1.07 -25.39 15.25
CA LEU A 354 -1.65 -25.13 16.56
C LEU A 354 -2.69 -26.20 16.97
N ALA A 355 -3.51 -26.68 16.03
CA ALA A 355 -4.48 -27.73 16.28
C ALA A 355 -3.83 -29.06 16.70
N ALA A 356 -2.68 -29.41 16.09
CA ALA A 356 -1.91 -30.59 16.49
C ALA A 356 -1.37 -30.47 17.91
N ARG A 357 -1.07 -29.27 18.39
CA ARG A 357 -0.56 -29.01 19.76
C ARG A 357 -1.67 -28.82 20.80
N ARG A 358 -2.81 -28.25 20.40
CA ARG A 358 -3.92 -27.84 21.28
C ARG A 358 -5.27 -28.07 20.62
N PRO A 359 -5.69 -29.30 20.43
CA PRO A 359 -6.93 -29.65 19.70
C PRO A 359 -8.18 -28.99 20.32
N ASP A 360 -8.23 -28.88 21.64
CA ASP A 360 -9.42 -28.35 22.35
C ASP A 360 -9.68 -26.86 22.07
N GLN A 361 -8.65 -26.09 21.76
CA GLN A 361 -8.76 -24.64 21.52
C GLN A 361 -9.10 -24.27 20.08
N MET A 362 -8.96 -25.24 19.16
CA MET A 362 -9.14 -25.02 17.72
C MET A 362 -10.41 -25.68 17.17
N SER A 363 -11.20 -26.37 18.02
CA SER A 363 -12.30 -27.22 17.60
C SER A 363 -13.50 -26.55 16.94
N ASN A 364 -13.64 -25.23 17.05
CA ASN A 364 -14.86 -24.53 16.60
C ASN A 364 -14.60 -23.34 15.66
N TRP A 365 -13.39 -23.17 15.11
CA TRP A 365 -13.11 -22.01 14.27
C TRP A 365 -13.89 -22.00 12.94
N GLN A 366 -14.35 -23.16 12.45
CA GLN A 366 -15.23 -23.29 11.29
C GLN A 366 -16.57 -22.55 11.45
N ASN A 367 -17.02 -22.36 12.70
CA ASN A 367 -18.29 -21.69 13.00
C ASN A 367 -18.10 -20.18 13.24
N TRP A 368 -16.87 -19.67 13.10
CA TRP A 368 -16.60 -18.25 13.29
C TRP A 368 -16.92 -17.47 12.00
N ASP A 369 -17.56 -16.32 12.16
CA ASP A 369 -17.68 -15.36 11.07
C ASP A 369 -16.30 -14.80 10.64
N VAL A 370 -16.26 -14.18 9.47
CA VAL A 370 -15.02 -13.61 8.90
C VAL A 370 -14.33 -12.64 9.84
N HIS A 371 -15.09 -11.80 10.56
CA HIS A 371 -14.51 -10.80 11.47
C HIS A 371 -13.85 -11.47 12.67
N LYS A 372 -14.48 -12.50 13.23
CA LYS A 372 -13.92 -13.29 14.32
C LYS A 372 -12.69 -14.10 13.87
N GLN A 373 -12.73 -14.69 12.67
CA GLN A 373 -11.58 -15.35 12.07
C GLN A 373 -10.38 -14.41 11.93
N LEU A 374 -10.61 -13.16 11.45
CA LEU A 374 -9.58 -12.13 11.30
C LEU A 374 -9.02 -11.65 12.65
N ALA A 375 -9.89 -11.46 13.63
CA ALA A 375 -9.50 -10.97 14.96
C ALA A 375 -8.61 -11.97 15.72
N HIS A 376 -8.79 -13.26 15.44
CA HIS A 376 -8.08 -14.36 16.10
C HIS A 376 -7.05 -15.07 15.21
N ASP A 377 -6.51 -14.37 14.21
CA ASP A 377 -5.37 -14.89 13.44
C ASP A 377 -4.19 -15.21 14.36
N PRO A 378 -3.45 -16.31 14.09
CA PRO A 378 -2.20 -16.61 14.78
C PRO A 378 -1.20 -15.47 14.73
N THR A 379 -0.33 -15.39 15.71
CA THR A 379 0.59 -14.26 15.93
C THR A 379 1.40 -13.90 14.68
N LEU A 380 2.13 -14.86 14.10
CA LEU A 380 2.96 -14.61 12.91
C LEU A 380 2.13 -14.16 11.69
N VAL A 381 0.88 -14.63 11.58
CA VAL A 381 -0.04 -14.16 10.52
C VAL A 381 -0.41 -12.69 10.73
N ARG A 382 -0.65 -12.29 11.98
CA ARG A 382 -0.90 -10.86 12.31
C ARG A 382 0.33 -10.01 12.05
N ASP A 383 1.51 -10.49 12.37
CA ASP A 383 2.78 -9.78 12.15
C ASP A 383 2.99 -9.52 10.65
N LEU A 384 2.84 -10.53 9.81
CA LEU A 384 2.98 -10.43 8.35
C LEU A 384 1.86 -9.59 7.72
N PHE A 385 0.61 -9.92 8.03
CA PHE A 385 -0.55 -9.38 7.30
C PHE A 385 -1.31 -8.29 8.06
N GLY A 386 -0.94 -7.98 9.28
CA GLY A 386 -1.58 -6.96 10.10
C GLY A 386 -2.88 -7.39 10.75
N SER A 387 -3.36 -6.53 11.62
CA SER A 387 -4.60 -6.66 12.36
C SER A 387 -5.34 -5.31 12.38
N THR A 388 -6.45 -5.22 13.10
CA THR A 388 -7.13 -3.94 13.34
C THR A 388 -6.30 -2.98 14.21
N LYS A 389 -5.28 -3.49 14.92
CA LYS A 389 -4.44 -2.72 15.86
C LYS A 389 -3.11 -2.26 15.26
N HIS A 390 -2.57 -2.97 14.27
CA HIS A 390 -1.31 -2.63 13.63
C HIS A 390 -1.27 -3.04 12.16
N ARG A 391 -0.47 -2.31 11.39
CA ARG A 391 -0.19 -2.63 9.99
C ARG A 391 0.73 -3.85 9.92
N GLY A 392 0.46 -4.77 8.99
CA GLY A 392 1.37 -5.89 8.69
C GLY A 392 2.64 -5.43 7.97
N ALA A 393 3.69 -6.23 8.11
CA ALA A 393 4.98 -5.99 7.49
C ALA A 393 4.99 -6.30 5.98
N LEU A 394 4.07 -7.15 5.50
CA LEU A 394 4.00 -7.57 4.09
C LEU A 394 3.14 -6.63 3.26
N THR A 395 3.71 -6.14 2.17
CA THR A 395 3.01 -5.42 1.09
C THR A 395 2.99 -6.29 -0.16
N VAL A 396 1.86 -6.36 -0.85
CA VAL A 396 1.69 -7.07 -2.12
C VAL A 396 1.26 -6.07 -3.19
N LEU A 397 1.99 -6.02 -4.29
CA LEU A 397 1.71 -5.08 -5.38
C LEU A 397 0.64 -5.63 -6.32
N ASP A 398 -0.08 -4.74 -7.03
CA ASP A 398 -0.95 -5.14 -8.13
C ASP A 398 -0.08 -5.74 -9.24
N THR A 399 -0.50 -6.86 -9.80
CA THR A 399 0.13 -7.52 -10.94
C THR A 399 -0.68 -7.22 -12.19
N VAL A 400 -0.05 -6.63 -13.19
CA VAL A 400 -0.69 -6.21 -14.44
C VAL A 400 -0.30 -7.17 -15.55
N ALA A 401 -1.23 -7.49 -16.44
CA ALA A 401 -0.90 -8.27 -17.62
C ALA A 401 -0.01 -7.45 -18.58
N SER A 402 1.03 -8.06 -19.10
CA SER A 402 1.84 -7.49 -20.18
C SER A 402 1.19 -7.71 -21.55
N SER A 403 0.31 -8.72 -21.63
CA SER A 403 -0.57 -8.99 -22.77
C SER A 403 -1.83 -9.67 -22.25
N ASP A 404 -2.99 -9.19 -22.65
CA ASP A 404 -4.28 -9.74 -22.21
C ASP A 404 -4.58 -11.12 -22.84
N GLY A 405 -3.90 -11.49 -23.93
CA GLY A 405 -4.23 -12.71 -24.67
C GLY A 405 -5.53 -12.56 -25.50
N THR A 406 -6.29 -13.64 -25.60
CA THR A 406 -7.54 -13.68 -26.39
C THR A 406 -8.76 -13.81 -25.49
N GLY A 407 -9.65 -12.82 -25.54
CA GLY A 407 -10.90 -12.83 -24.79
C GLY A 407 -11.93 -13.80 -25.40
N ARG A 408 -12.57 -14.60 -24.54
CA ARG A 408 -13.59 -15.56 -24.90
C ARG A 408 -14.78 -15.48 -23.94
N LYS A 409 -15.99 -15.31 -24.48
CA LYS A 409 -17.24 -15.39 -23.69
C LYS A 409 -17.54 -16.86 -23.40
N VAL A 410 -17.64 -17.20 -22.14
CA VAL A 410 -18.03 -18.54 -21.67
C VAL A 410 -19.37 -18.42 -20.97
N THR A 411 -20.36 -19.17 -21.44
CA THR A 411 -21.69 -19.19 -20.85
C THR A 411 -21.84 -20.47 -20.02
N HIS A 412 -22.31 -20.31 -18.81
CA HIS A 412 -22.57 -21.38 -17.85
C HIS A 412 -24.05 -21.48 -17.55
N ASN A 413 -24.48 -22.69 -17.20
CA ASN A 413 -25.79 -22.95 -16.64
C ASN A 413 -25.67 -23.70 -15.32
N ALA A 414 -26.66 -23.57 -14.47
CA ALA A 414 -26.82 -24.47 -13.31
C ALA A 414 -27.94 -25.47 -13.62
N GLY A 415 -27.60 -26.75 -13.53
CA GLY A 415 -28.55 -27.84 -13.65
C GLY A 415 -29.38 -28.01 -12.36
N ASP A 416 -30.68 -28.14 -12.51
CA ASP A 416 -31.53 -28.58 -11.43
C ASP A 416 -31.19 -30.04 -11.10
N ARG A 417 -30.84 -30.30 -9.86
CA ARG A 417 -30.36 -31.63 -9.42
C ARG A 417 -31.46 -32.70 -9.40
N TRP A 418 -32.72 -32.26 -9.41
CA TRP A 418 -33.87 -33.18 -9.35
C TRP A 418 -34.33 -33.53 -10.76
N THR A 419 -34.52 -32.54 -11.60
CA THR A 419 -35.06 -32.74 -12.97
C THR A 419 -33.97 -33.02 -13.99
N GLY A 420 -32.71 -32.70 -13.70
CA GLY A 420 -31.60 -32.76 -14.66
C GLY A 420 -31.64 -31.67 -15.74
N GLY A 421 -32.69 -30.83 -15.74
CA GLY A 421 -32.83 -29.70 -16.64
C GLY A 421 -32.07 -28.46 -16.20
N VAL A 422 -32.04 -27.43 -17.05
CA VAL A 422 -31.46 -26.13 -16.69
C VAL A 422 -32.41 -25.41 -15.74
N ALA A 423 -31.91 -24.94 -14.59
CA ALA A 423 -32.70 -24.15 -13.66
C ALA A 423 -33.06 -22.81 -14.29
N GLU A 424 -34.31 -22.34 -14.11
CA GLU A 424 -34.76 -21.04 -14.62
C GLU A 424 -33.94 -19.91 -14.01
N GLY A 425 -33.51 -18.93 -14.84
CA GLY A 425 -32.67 -17.79 -14.40
C GLY A 425 -31.23 -18.13 -14.03
N ALA A 426 -30.78 -19.37 -14.24
CA ALA A 426 -29.43 -19.82 -13.84
C ALA A 426 -28.40 -19.75 -14.98
N LEU A 427 -28.71 -19.06 -16.06
CA LEU A 427 -27.74 -18.79 -17.13
C LEU A 427 -26.91 -17.57 -16.79
N TYR A 428 -25.57 -17.68 -16.83
CA TYR A 428 -24.67 -16.56 -16.65
C TYR A 428 -23.44 -16.68 -17.56
N SER A 429 -22.85 -15.54 -17.91
CA SER A 429 -21.70 -15.50 -18.81
C SER A 429 -20.51 -14.82 -18.13
N GLU A 430 -19.32 -15.22 -18.52
CA GLU A 430 -18.04 -14.67 -18.04
C GLU A 430 -17.11 -14.44 -19.23
N MET A 431 -16.35 -13.34 -19.21
CA MET A 431 -15.24 -13.12 -20.13
C MET A 431 -13.97 -13.71 -19.54
N VAL A 432 -13.43 -14.71 -20.21
CA VAL A 432 -12.18 -15.37 -19.85
C VAL A 432 -11.12 -15.02 -20.89
N TYR A 433 -9.92 -14.73 -20.43
CA TYR A 433 -8.79 -14.40 -21.30
C TYR A 433 -7.80 -15.55 -21.30
N ASP A 434 -7.72 -16.21 -22.44
CA ASP A 434 -6.78 -17.33 -22.67
C ASP A 434 -5.41 -16.78 -23.07
N ASN A 435 -4.33 -17.41 -22.59
CA ASN A 435 -2.94 -17.04 -22.87
C ASN A 435 -2.53 -15.60 -22.46
N ALA A 436 -3.21 -15.02 -21.48
CA ALA A 436 -2.76 -13.77 -20.90
C ALA A 436 -1.34 -13.92 -20.33
N LYS A 437 -0.47 -12.94 -20.60
CA LYS A 437 0.89 -12.90 -20.05
C LYS A 437 0.93 -11.91 -18.92
N TRP A 438 1.37 -12.38 -17.76
CA TRP A 438 1.40 -11.58 -16.55
C TRP A 438 2.83 -11.10 -16.24
N ASN A 439 2.94 -9.91 -15.68
CA ASN A 439 4.15 -9.49 -15.01
C ASN A 439 4.35 -10.31 -13.73
N ASP A 440 5.53 -10.24 -13.14
CA ASP A 440 5.84 -10.94 -11.91
C ASP A 440 4.94 -10.49 -10.75
N ILE A 441 4.59 -11.42 -9.86
CA ILE A 441 4.01 -11.06 -8.57
C ILE A 441 5.14 -10.54 -7.68
N VAL A 442 4.97 -9.31 -7.16
CA VAL A 442 5.97 -8.66 -6.30
C VAL A 442 5.44 -8.50 -4.90
N LEU A 443 6.18 -9.04 -3.94
CA LEU A 443 5.96 -8.87 -2.51
C LEU A 443 7.10 -8.04 -1.92
N GLU A 444 6.81 -7.18 -0.97
CA GLU A 444 7.80 -6.42 -0.22
C GLU A 444 7.59 -6.65 1.28
N LEU A 445 8.60 -7.19 1.93
CA LEU A 445 8.60 -7.42 3.37
C LEU A 445 9.49 -6.40 4.07
N ASP A 446 8.90 -5.65 4.97
CA ASP A 446 9.58 -4.75 5.89
C ASP A 446 9.94 -5.54 7.16
N ALA A 447 11.13 -6.16 7.16
CA ALA A 447 11.56 -6.99 8.28
C ALA A 447 11.68 -6.19 9.59
N ASP A 448 12.00 -4.91 9.51
CA ASP A 448 12.12 -4.03 10.69
C ASP A 448 10.76 -3.64 11.28
N ALA A 449 9.70 -3.73 10.47
CA ALA A 449 8.32 -3.55 10.93
C ALA A 449 7.73 -4.80 11.61
N LEU A 450 8.39 -5.95 11.51
CA LEU A 450 7.99 -7.15 12.25
C LEU A 450 8.28 -6.96 13.74
N PRO A 451 7.30 -7.21 14.62
CA PRO A 451 7.49 -7.04 16.05
C PRO A 451 8.32 -8.17 16.66
N GLY A 452 8.93 -7.90 17.82
CA GLY A 452 9.61 -8.87 18.65
C GLY A 452 11.09 -9.07 18.34
N SER A 453 11.63 -10.21 18.76
CA SER A 453 13.04 -10.60 18.58
C SER A 453 13.35 -10.96 17.12
N ASP A 454 14.63 -11.03 16.80
CA ASP A 454 15.10 -11.47 15.50
C ASP A 454 14.62 -12.88 15.16
N ASP A 455 14.57 -13.78 16.12
CA ASP A 455 14.03 -15.14 15.92
C ASP A 455 12.54 -15.13 15.57
N ARG A 456 11.74 -14.25 16.19
CA ARG A 456 10.33 -14.07 15.79
C ARG A 456 10.21 -13.52 14.37
N ARG A 457 11.09 -12.61 13.97
CA ARG A 457 11.14 -12.06 12.59
C ARG A 457 11.52 -13.15 11.59
N LYS A 458 12.53 -13.97 11.91
CA LYS A 458 12.89 -15.15 11.12
C LYS A 458 11.75 -16.17 11.04
N ALA A 459 11.03 -16.41 12.14
CA ALA A 459 9.87 -17.29 12.20
C ALA A 459 8.73 -16.78 11.28
N ALA A 460 8.48 -15.48 11.24
CA ALA A 460 7.51 -14.89 10.32
C ALA A 460 7.95 -15.08 8.86
N TRP A 461 9.23 -14.92 8.56
CA TRP A 461 9.80 -15.22 7.25
C TRP A 461 9.61 -16.68 6.86
N CYS A 462 9.88 -17.64 7.77
CA CYS A 462 9.66 -19.05 7.52
C CYS A 462 8.19 -19.36 7.17
N LEU A 463 7.24 -18.78 7.90
CA LEU A 463 5.81 -18.93 7.56
C LEU A 463 5.49 -18.39 6.16
N LEU A 464 6.03 -17.24 5.78
CA LEU A 464 5.85 -16.68 4.45
C LEU A 464 6.48 -17.58 3.37
N GLY A 465 7.68 -18.08 3.61
CA GLY A 465 8.38 -19.01 2.72
C GLY A 465 7.61 -20.32 2.50
N LEU A 466 7.00 -20.87 3.55
CA LEU A 466 6.11 -22.04 3.44
C LEU A 466 4.91 -21.76 2.53
N VAL A 467 4.29 -20.58 2.65
CA VAL A 467 3.17 -20.18 1.77
C VAL A 467 3.62 -20.04 0.32
N ILE A 468 4.82 -19.50 0.07
CA ILE A 468 5.39 -19.36 -1.28
C ILE A 468 5.73 -20.75 -1.85
N ALA A 469 6.25 -21.66 -1.04
CA ALA A 469 6.50 -23.05 -1.44
C ALA A 469 5.20 -23.73 -1.88
N GLU A 470 4.09 -23.59 -1.13
CA GLU A 470 2.80 -24.13 -1.54
C GLU A 470 2.22 -23.44 -2.78
N LEU A 471 2.40 -22.13 -2.94
CA LEU A 471 2.03 -21.43 -4.18
C LEU A 471 2.76 -22.04 -5.38
N SER A 472 4.04 -22.40 -5.21
CA SER A 472 4.85 -22.98 -6.29
C SER A 472 4.45 -24.41 -6.70
N THR A 473 3.68 -25.12 -5.85
CA THR A 473 3.10 -26.42 -6.21
C THR A 473 1.78 -26.31 -6.98
N GLY A 474 1.25 -25.09 -7.20
CA GLY A 474 -0.03 -24.88 -7.85
C GLY A 474 -1.26 -25.17 -6.99
N THR A 475 -1.08 -25.48 -5.71
CA THR A 475 -2.20 -25.81 -4.79
C THR A 475 -2.96 -24.61 -4.27
N LEU A 476 -2.46 -23.39 -4.50
CA LEU A 476 -3.09 -22.12 -4.12
C LEU A 476 -3.58 -21.38 -5.35
N PRO A 477 -4.88 -21.47 -5.72
CA PRO A 477 -5.41 -20.73 -6.86
C PRO A 477 -5.53 -19.23 -6.53
N LEU A 478 -5.37 -18.38 -7.55
CA LEU A 478 -5.53 -16.94 -7.47
C LEU A 478 -6.77 -16.49 -8.27
N GLY A 479 -7.47 -15.49 -7.75
CA GLY A 479 -8.72 -15.00 -8.34
C GLY A 479 -9.96 -15.77 -7.89
N SER A 480 -11.03 -15.66 -8.67
CA SER A 480 -12.31 -16.33 -8.43
C SER A 480 -12.41 -17.67 -9.17
N ARG A 481 -13.44 -18.45 -8.86
CA ARG A 481 -13.74 -19.72 -9.54
C ARG A 481 -12.68 -20.82 -9.36
N GLY A 482 -11.83 -20.75 -8.34
CA GLY A 482 -10.80 -21.78 -8.05
C GLY A 482 -11.39 -23.20 -7.90
N THR A 483 -12.58 -23.35 -7.28
CA THR A 483 -13.31 -24.63 -7.18
C THR A 483 -13.84 -25.15 -8.53
N ARG A 484 -13.81 -24.35 -9.58
CA ARG A 484 -14.18 -24.69 -10.95
C ARG A 484 -12.99 -24.84 -11.89
N GLY A 485 -11.77 -24.91 -11.32
CA GLY A 485 -10.54 -25.11 -12.06
C GLY A 485 -9.88 -23.86 -12.65
N MET A 486 -10.41 -22.65 -12.38
CA MET A 486 -9.76 -21.41 -12.79
C MET A 486 -8.72 -20.95 -11.78
N GLY A 487 -7.83 -20.06 -12.22
CA GLY A 487 -6.86 -19.41 -11.34
C GLY A 487 -5.68 -20.30 -10.93
N GLN A 488 -5.47 -21.41 -11.61
CA GLN A 488 -4.31 -22.25 -11.36
C GLN A 488 -3.02 -21.46 -11.62
N VAL A 489 -2.05 -21.59 -10.73
CA VAL A 489 -0.78 -20.88 -10.77
C VAL A 489 0.33 -21.87 -11.09
N SER A 490 1.17 -21.53 -12.05
CA SER A 490 2.41 -22.22 -12.37
C SER A 490 3.58 -21.27 -12.14
N VAL A 491 4.38 -21.50 -11.11
CA VAL A 491 5.53 -20.67 -10.74
C VAL A 491 6.78 -21.24 -11.40
N SER A 492 7.49 -20.41 -12.17
CA SER A 492 8.73 -20.80 -12.86
C SER A 492 9.99 -20.34 -12.12
N ALA A 493 9.93 -19.23 -11.37
CA ALA A 493 11.08 -18.77 -10.59
C ALA A 493 10.63 -17.95 -9.37
N VAL A 494 11.45 -17.96 -8.33
CA VAL A 494 11.32 -17.08 -7.16
C VAL A 494 12.68 -16.48 -6.86
N ARG A 495 12.73 -15.15 -6.74
CA ARG A 495 13.92 -14.39 -6.37
C ARG A 495 13.65 -13.61 -5.10
N VAL A 496 14.54 -13.67 -4.15
CA VAL A 496 14.55 -12.89 -2.92
C VAL A 496 15.77 -11.97 -2.93
N GLU A 497 15.50 -10.67 -2.99
CA GLU A 497 16.50 -9.61 -2.91
C GLU A 497 16.33 -8.92 -1.57
N THR A 498 17.34 -8.95 -0.73
CA THR A 498 17.25 -8.43 0.63
C THR A 498 18.11 -7.20 0.83
N GLY A 499 17.57 -6.22 1.54
CA GLY A 499 18.31 -5.11 2.15
C GLY A 499 18.53 -5.31 3.65
N ASN A 500 18.13 -6.47 4.20
CA ASN A 500 18.16 -6.78 5.62
C ASN A 500 19.02 -8.02 5.90
N SER A 501 19.84 -7.97 6.95
CA SER A 501 20.76 -9.06 7.31
C SER A 501 20.07 -10.30 7.92
N LEU A 502 18.83 -10.17 8.37
CA LEU A 502 18.09 -11.28 9.00
C LEU A 502 17.51 -12.28 7.99
N ILE A 503 17.29 -11.84 6.75
CA ILE A 503 16.67 -12.64 5.70
C ILE A 503 17.69 -12.87 4.59
N PRO A 504 18.06 -14.12 4.29
CA PRO A 504 19.01 -14.40 3.21
C PRO A 504 18.39 -14.10 1.84
N GLY A 505 19.20 -13.57 0.93
CA GLY A 505 18.83 -13.42 -0.47
C GLY A 505 19.16 -14.69 -1.26
N TRP A 506 18.24 -15.09 -2.14
CA TRP A 506 18.42 -16.27 -3.01
C TRP A 506 17.59 -16.16 -4.29
N SER A 507 17.90 -17.00 -5.27
CA SER A 507 17.16 -17.10 -6.53
C SER A 507 17.05 -18.55 -6.96
N LEU A 508 15.83 -19.02 -7.14
CA LEU A 508 15.49 -20.39 -7.49
C LEU A 508 14.65 -20.43 -8.75
N THR A 509 14.90 -21.44 -9.60
CA THR A 509 14.14 -21.67 -10.83
C THR A 509 13.60 -23.11 -10.82
N ALA A 510 12.37 -23.28 -11.28
CA ALA A 510 11.76 -24.60 -11.43
C ALA A 510 12.51 -25.44 -12.48
N LYS A 511 12.64 -26.74 -12.24
CA LYS A 511 13.15 -27.69 -13.23
C LYS A 511 12.02 -28.11 -14.17
N ALA A 512 12.31 -28.21 -15.47
CA ALA A 512 11.30 -28.47 -16.49
C ALA A 512 10.46 -29.73 -16.24
N ASP A 513 11.10 -30.80 -15.73
CA ASP A 513 10.48 -32.12 -15.55
C ASP A 513 10.05 -32.37 -14.08
N ASP A 514 10.08 -31.36 -13.23
CA ASP A 514 9.82 -31.53 -11.79
C ASP A 514 9.09 -30.31 -11.21
N SER A 515 7.76 -30.37 -11.22
CA SER A 515 6.88 -29.32 -10.72
C SER A 515 7.06 -29.00 -9.24
N GLU A 516 7.65 -29.90 -8.45
CA GLU A 516 7.89 -29.68 -7.01
C GLU A 516 9.32 -29.24 -6.70
N SER A 517 10.20 -29.18 -7.71
CA SER A 517 11.62 -28.82 -7.52
C SER A 517 11.79 -27.47 -6.86
N LEU A 518 10.95 -26.51 -7.23
CA LEU A 518 10.98 -25.14 -6.68
C LEU A 518 10.54 -25.13 -5.20
N ALA A 519 9.47 -25.84 -4.87
CA ALA A 519 9.01 -25.96 -3.49
C ALA A 519 10.09 -26.60 -2.59
N ARG A 520 10.74 -27.68 -3.07
CA ARG A 520 11.84 -28.33 -2.34
C ARG A 520 13.05 -27.40 -2.20
N GLY A 521 13.37 -26.60 -3.22
CA GLY A 521 14.42 -25.60 -3.15
C GLY A 521 14.14 -24.54 -2.09
N ILE A 522 12.92 -23.98 -2.07
CA ILE A 522 12.50 -23.01 -1.07
C ILE A 522 12.59 -23.60 0.34
N LEU A 523 12.12 -24.84 0.53
CA LEU A 523 12.21 -25.51 1.82
C LEU A 523 13.66 -25.76 2.27
N ALA A 524 14.58 -26.01 1.34
CA ALA A 524 16.00 -26.12 1.64
C ALA A 524 16.56 -24.79 2.16
N GLU A 525 16.27 -23.66 1.48
CA GLU A 525 16.68 -22.32 1.96
C GLU A 525 16.12 -21.99 3.34
N LEU A 526 14.88 -22.37 3.62
CA LEU A 526 14.26 -22.13 4.95
C LEU A 526 14.92 -22.96 6.06
N ARG A 527 15.40 -24.18 5.74
CA ARG A 527 16.07 -25.05 6.73
C ARG A 527 17.42 -24.52 7.18
N GLU A 528 18.07 -23.69 6.39
CA GLU A 528 19.33 -23.04 6.76
C GLU A 528 19.14 -21.88 7.76
N ILE A 529 17.88 -21.49 8.03
CA ILE A 529 17.60 -20.39 8.95
C ILE A 529 17.62 -20.92 10.38
N ASP A 530 18.60 -20.49 11.14
CA ASP A 530 18.67 -20.79 12.57
C ASP A 530 17.70 -19.91 13.36
N ILE A 531 16.76 -20.57 14.05
CA ILE A 531 15.78 -19.92 14.94
C ILE A 531 15.95 -20.54 16.30
N ALA A 532 16.40 -19.74 17.28
CA ALA A 532 16.50 -20.19 18.64
C ALA A 532 15.14 -20.68 19.14
N ALA A 533 15.05 -21.95 19.47
CA ALA A 533 13.86 -22.54 20.01
C ALA A 533 13.52 -21.88 21.36
N ASN A 534 12.27 -21.51 21.54
CA ASN A 534 11.74 -21.32 22.89
C ASN A 534 11.94 -22.67 23.63
N PRO A 535 12.42 -22.71 24.90
CA PRO A 535 12.86 -23.91 25.60
C PRO A 535 11.93 -25.13 25.58
N ASN A 536 10.74 -24.98 25.02
CA ASN A 536 9.69 -26.02 24.93
C ASN A 536 9.35 -26.47 23.49
N ALA A 537 10.11 -26.11 22.48
CA ALA A 537 9.86 -26.46 21.08
C ALA A 537 11.13 -26.95 20.40
N GLY A 538 11.04 -27.83 19.41
CA GLY A 538 12.14 -28.50 18.71
C GLY A 538 13.22 -27.55 18.17
N GLU A 539 14.38 -28.11 17.88
CA GLU A 539 15.59 -27.37 17.43
C GLU A 539 15.53 -27.01 15.93
N GLY A 540 16.29 -25.98 15.56
CA GLY A 540 16.50 -25.56 14.17
C GLY A 540 15.33 -24.80 13.57
N TRP A 541 15.17 -24.85 12.23
CA TRP A 541 14.14 -24.12 11.49
C TRP A 541 12.70 -24.41 11.98
N GLU A 542 12.47 -25.59 12.56
CA GLU A 542 11.17 -25.98 13.14
C GLU A 542 10.78 -25.11 14.35
N GLY A 543 11.73 -24.42 14.95
CA GLY A 543 11.52 -23.44 16.03
C GLY A 543 10.56 -22.32 15.65
N TRP A 544 10.34 -22.02 14.34
CA TRP A 544 9.39 -21.02 13.88
C TRP A 544 7.99 -21.17 14.47
N SER A 545 7.56 -22.40 14.61
CA SER A 545 6.23 -22.74 15.07
C SER A 545 5.97 -22.39 16.55
N SER A 546 7.02 -22.17 17.35
CA SER A 546 6.92 -21.75 18.75
C SER A 546 6.43 -20.29 18.89
N TYR A 547 6.52 -19.50 17.82
CA TYR A 547 6.11 -18.09 17.76
C TYR A 547 4.67 -17.89 17.24
N LEU A 548 3.92 -18.96 17.02
CA LEU A 548 2.53 -18.89 16.54
C LEU A 548 1.52 -18.40 17.60
N ASP A 549 1.86 -18.51 18.88
CA ASP A 549 0.98 -18.15 20.00
C ASP A 549 1.68 -17.15 20.94
N ASP A 550 1.00 -16.04 21.27
CA ASP A 550 1.50 -15.02 22.20
C ASP A 550 1.51 -15.50 23.67
N ARG A 551 0.91 -16.65 23.96
CA ARG A 551 0.85 -17.17 25.32
C ARG A 551 2.20 -17.80 25.72
N THR A 552 3.07 -16.97 26.29
CA THR A 552 4.18 -17.50 27.09
C THR A 552 3.61 -18.25 28.30
N PRO A 553 4.19 -19.36 28.74
CA PRO A 553 3.71 -20.13 29.90
C PRO A 553 3.56 -19.31 31.18
N ASN A 554 4.22 -18.14 31.27
CA ASN A 554 4.16 -17.23 32.43
C ASN A 554 3.03 -16.18 32.34
N ALA A 555 2.39 -15.96 31.18
CA ALA A 555 1.29 -15.01 31.06
C ALA A 555 -0.04 -15.60 31.60
N ALA A 556 -0.20 -16.92 31.58
CA ALA A 556 -1.40 -17.59 32.11
C ALA A 556 -1.53 -17.44 33.65
N LYS A 557 -0.43 -17.40 34.39
CA LYS A 557 -0.48 -17.21 35.86
C LYS A 557 -0.81 -15.79 36.30
N LYS A 558 -0.45 -14.77 35.51
CA LYS A 558 -0.77 -13.37 35.86
C LYS A 558 -2.20 -12.95 35.58
N THR A 559 -2.90 -13.66 34.69
CA THR A 559 -4.32 -13.34 34.35
C THR A 559 -5.29 -13.98 35.34
N GLU A 560 -4.93 -15.10 35.98
CA GLU A 560 -5.76 -15.69 37.05
C GLU A 560 -5.61 -14.94 38.38
N GLU A 561 -4.45 -14.38 38.69
CA GLU A 561 -4.26 -13.54 39.89
C GLU A 561 -4.93 -12.14 39.78
N ALA A 562 -5.10 -11.62 38.55
CA ALA A 562 -5.79 -10.33 38.35
C ALA A 562 -7.32 -10.44 38.27
N ALA A 563 -7.87 -11.64 38.21
CA ALA A 563 -9.32 -11.90 38.22
C ALA A 563 -9.88 -12.17 39.64
N HIS A 564 -9.03 -12.14 40.66
CA HIS A 564 -9.39 -12.35 42.06
C HIS A 564 -9.03 -11.18 42.99
N VAL A 565 -8.82 -9.96 42.44
CA VAL A 565 -8.72 -8.75 43.26
C VAL A 565 -9.89 -7.80 42.95
#